data_e956cbbe88f642e62d60ba2d83cd17c9
#
_entry.id   e956cbbe88f642e62d60ba2d83cd17c9
#
_cell.length_a   1.000
_cell.length_b   1.000
_cell.length_c   1.000
_cell.angle_alpha   90.00
_cell.angle_beta   90.00
_cell.angle_gamma   90.00
#
_symmetry.space_group_name_H-M   'P 1'
#
loop_
_entity.id
_entity.type
_entity.pdbx_description
1 polymer ?
#
loop_
_entity_poly.entity_id
_entity_poly.type
_entity_poly.pdbx_seq_one_letter_code
_entity_poly.pdbx_strand_id
1 'polypeptide(L)'
;IKYPTDIDLLNKSREHLETAIDILWDKLPHKGHKLPYSAKKARKAYLALAKCKKWTKAKCRKAISEQLRYIELATAQLKKYEAQVPEHEKLYPYWLKDRLDVIPKVYAQQKEMHESGTHKCEDRIVSLQQPHVRPINRGKRPNPTEFGQKLHLSVVDGFTYLEKTSWNSFNEGKELINVAEDYRRK
;
A
#
# COMPACT_ATOMS: atom_id res chain seq x y z
N ILE A 1 2.89 16.33 -1.09
CA ILE A 1 2.93 14.87 -0.82
C ILE A 1 3.49 14.19 -2.07
N LYS A 2 4.55 13.37 -1.92
CA LYS A 2 5.10 12.60 -3.03
C LYS A 2 4.05 11.59 -3.50
N TYR A 3 3.83 11.51 -4.83
CA TYR A 3 2.96 10.49 -5.42
C TYR A 3 3.45 9.08 -5.03
N PRO A 4 2.62 8.22 -4.43
CA PRO A 4 3.03 6.88 -4.06
C PRO A 4 3.27 6.06 -5.33
N THR A 5 4.48 5.55 -5.50
CA THR A 5 4.81 4.66 -6.61
C THR A 5 4.75 3.20 -6.15
N ASP A 6 4.48 2.28 -7.08
CA ASP A 6 4.43 0.86 -6.78
C ASP A 6 5.75 0.37 -6.18
N ILE A 7 6.86 0.86 -6.69
CA ILE A 7 8.18 0.50 -6.18
C ILE A 7 8.45 1.01 -4.75
N ASP A 8 7.97 2.21 -4.42
CA ASP A 8 8.09 2.76 -3.06
C ASP A 8 7.22 1.97 -2.07
N LEU A 9 6.01 1.58 -2.49
CA LEU A 9 5.10 0.77 -1.68
C LEU A 9 5.68 -0.63 -1.40
N LEU A 10 6.21 -1.28 -2.41
CA LEU A 10 6.87 -2.59 -2.27
C LEU A 10 8.13 -2.49 -1.40
N ASN A 11 8.94 -1.45 -1.58
CA ASN A 11 10.12 -1.23 -0.74
C ASN A 11 9.74 -1.05 0.73
N LYS A 12 8.71 -0.25 1.04
CA LYS A 12 8.20 -0.08 2.41
C LYS A 12 7.66 -1.38 2.99
N SER A 13 6.92 -2.16 2.20
CA SER A 13 6.43 -3.48 2.61
C SER A 13 7.60 -4.39 3.02
N ARG A 14 8.64 -4.44 2.21
CA ARG A 14 9.86 -5.18 2.50
C ARG A 14 10.55 -4.70 3.79
N GLU A 15 10.70 -3.39 3.96
CA GLU A 15 11.35 -2.81 5.15
C GLU A 15 10.60 -3.14 6.45
N HIS A 16 9.26 -3.20 6.42
CA HIS A 16 8.47 -3.62 7.57
C HIS A 16 8.63 -5.12 7.87
N LEU A 17 8.69 -5.98 6.86
CA LEU A 17 9.02 -7.39 7.05
C LEU A 17 10.43 -7.57 7.64
N GLU A 18 11.40 -6.79 7.18
CA GLU A 18 12.77 -6.79 7.73
C GLU A 18 12.79 -6.39 9.21
N THR A 19 12.01 -5.37 9.58
CA THR A 19 11.86 -4.95 10.99
C THR A 19 11.28 -6.08 11.84
N ALA A 20 10.24 -6.76 11.36
CA ALA A 20 9.65 -7.90 12.08
C ALA A 20 10.65 -9.07 12.21
N ILE A 21 11.40 -9.37 11.16
CA ILE A 21 12.46 -10.38 11.17
C ILE A 21 13.54 -10.05 12.21
N ASP A 22 13.97 -8.79 12.28
CA ASP A 22 14.99 -8.35 13.22
C ASP A 22 14.51 -8.48 14.68
N ILE A 23 13.26 -8.09 14.96
CA ILE A 23 12.64 -8.26 16.29
C ILE A 23 12.63 -9.74 16.72
N LEU A 24 12.21 -10.64 15.83
CA LEU A 24 12.16 -12.06 16.16
C LEU A 24 13.55 -12.70 16.25
N TRP A 25 14.48 -12.29 15.38
CA TRP A 25 15.86 -12.78 15.43
C TRP A 25 16.49 -12.55 16.81
N ASP A 26 16.23 -11.42 17.43
CA ASP A 26 16.76 -11.11 18.75
C ASP A 26 16.17 -11.99 19.88
N LYS A 27 15.03 -12.61 19.63
CA LYS A 27 14.30 -13.48 20.57
C LYS A 27 14.49 -14.99 20.31
N LEU A 28 15.14 -15.37 19.21
CA LEU A 28 15.36 -16.78 18.93
C LEU A 28 16.23 -17.45 20.00
N PRO A 29 15.84 -18.65 20.46
CA PRO A 29 16.57 -19.38 21.51
C PRO A 29 17.96 -19.83 21.07
N HIS A 30 18.13 -20.12 19.77
CA HIS A 30 19.41 -20.51 19.18
C HIS A 30 19.71 -19.64 17.97
N LYS A 31 20.69 -18.74 18.11
CA LYS A 31 21.17 -17.87 17.02
C LYS A 31 22.12 -18.67 16.12
N GLY A 32 21.57 -19.39 15.16
CA GLY A 32 22.34 -19.93 14.04
C GLY A 32 22.77 -18.83 13.06
N HIS A 33 23.17 -19.19 11.85
CA HIS A 33 23.39 -18.19 10.79
C HIS A 33 22.04 -17.57 10.38
N LYS A 34 21.96 -16.22 10.40
CA LYS A 34 20.81 -15.49 9.87
C LYS A 34 20.59 -15.96 8.41
N LEU A 35 19.37 -16.41 8.09
CA LEU A 35 19.04 -16.92 6.76
C LEU A 35 19.48 -15.95 5.65
N PRO A 36 19.76 -16.45 4.42
CA PRO A 36 20.46 -15.70 3.36
C PRO A 36 19.65 -14.58 2.70
N TYR A 37 18.63 -14.05 3.37
CA TYR A 37 17.98 -12.85 2.95
C TYR A 37 18.91 -11.66 3.15
N SER A 38 19.20 -10.94 2.08
CA SER A 38 20.09 -9.78 2.15
C SER A 38 19.32 -8.48 1.99
N ALA A 39 18.94 -7.85 3.10
CA ALA A 39 18.35 -6.50 3.16
C ALA A 39 19.19 -5.47 2.38
N LYS A 40 20.52 -5.55 2.48
CA LYS A 40 21.43 -4.67 1.75
C LYS A 40 21.29 -4.81 0.24
N LYS A 41 21.20 -6.04 -0.30
CA LYS A 41 21.01 -6.26 -1.75
C LYS A 41 19.64 -5.78 -2.22
N ALA A 42 18.59 -6.07 -1.45
CA ALA A 42 17.23 -5.62 -1.74
C ALA A 42 17.12 -4.08 -1.78
N ARG A 43 17.72 -3.40 -0.78
CA ARG A 43 17.80 -1.94 -0.75
C ARG A 43 18.59 -1.38 -1.92
N LYS A 44 19.73 -2.00 -2.29
CA LYS A 44 20.53 -1.59 -3.46
C LYS A 44 19.71 -1.68 -4.75
N ALA A 45 18.95 -2.76 -4.93
CA ALA A 45 18.08 -2.95 -6.09
C ALA A 45 16.99 -1.86 -6.17
N TYR A 46 16.33 -1.53 -5.04
CA TYR A 46 15.40 -0.41 -4.97
C TYR A 46 16.05 0.92 -5.35
N LEU A 47 17.19 1.25 -4.73
CA LEU A 47 17.90 2.52 -4.95
C LEU A 47 18.40 2.66 -6.40
N ALA A 48 18.69 1.57 -7.08
CA ALA A 48 19.11 1.61 -8.49
C ALA A 48 18.03 2.22 -9.39
N LEU A 49 16.73 1.94 -9.12
CA LEU A 49 15.63 2.60 -9.83
C LEU A 49 15.33 3.98 -9.24
N ALA A 50 15.24 4.11 -7.91
CA ALA A 50 14.85 5.36 -7.25
C ALA A 50 15.78 6.55 -7.58
N LYS A 51 17.08 6.28 -7.80
CA LYS A 51 18.09 7.26 -8.20
C LYS A 51 18.23 7.41 -9.72
N CYS A 52 17.52 6.62 -10.52
CA CYS A 52 17.64 6.68 -11.97
C CYS A 52 16.98 7.96 -12.51
N LYS A 53 17.72 8.73 -13.32
CA LYS A 53 17.21 9.98 -13.93
C LYS A 53 16.10 9.72 -14.96
N LYS A 54 16.19 8.60 -15.69
CA LYS A 54 15.21 8.22 -16.73
C LYS A 54 14.62 6.84 -16.42
N TRP A 55 13.38 6.84 -16.04
CA TRP A 55 12.60 5.61 -15.85
C TRP A 55 12.09 5.10 -17.19
N THR A 56 12.46 3.88 -17.53
CA THR A 56 11.87 3.17 -18.67
C THR A 56 10.92 2.09 -18.15
N LYS A 57 9.91 1.75 -18.95
CA LYS A 57 8.96 0.68 -18.61
C LYS A 57 9.66 -0.63 -18.25
N ALA A 58 10.70 -1.00 -19.01
CA ALA A 58 11.49 -2.21 -18.75
C ALA A 58 12.23 -2.16 -17.39
N LYS A 59 12.87 -1.02 -17.06
CA LYS A 59 13.56 -0.83 -15.77
C LYS A 59 12.59 -0.90 -14.60
N CYS A 60 11.42 -0.26 -14.72
CA CYS A 60 10.38 -0.30 -13.69
C CYS A 60 9.88 -1.74 -13.49
N ARG A 61 9.55 -2.44 -14.58
CA ARG A 61 9.07 -3.83 -14.52
C ARG A 61 10.09 -4.76 -13.87
N LYS A 62 11.36 -4.63 -14.20
CA LYS A 62 12.45 -5.40 -13.58
C LYS A 62 12.56 -5.11 -12.07
N ALA A 63 12.55 -3.84 -11.68
CA ALA A 63 12.67 -3.45 -10.29
C ALA A 63 11.47 -3.93 -9.43
N ILE A 64 10.25 -3.86 -9.98
CA ILE A 64 9.04 -4.40 -9.32
C ILE A 64 9.20 -5.90 -9.12
N SER A 65 9.59 -6.66 -10.16
CA SER A 65 9.83 -8.09 -10.07
C SER A 65 10.86 -8.46 -8.99
N GLU A 66 11.96 -7.71 -8.92
CA GLU A 66 12.99 -7.91 -7.90
C GLU A 66 12.45 -7.64 -6.48
N GLN A 67 11.67 -6.57 -6.27
CA GLN A 67 11.09 -6.26 -4.96
C GLN A 67 10.03 -7.31 -4.56
N LEU A 68 9.18 -7.76 -5.47
CA LEU A 68 8.22 -8.85 -5.20
C LEU A 68 8.95 -10.11 -4.72
N ARG A 69 10.02 -10.51 -5.40
CA ARG A 69 10.86 -11.64 -4.96
C ARG A 69 11.44 -11.43 -3.57
N TYR A 70 11.92 -10.23 -3.26
CA TYR A 70 12.48 -9.95 -1.93
C TYR A 70 11.42 -9.97 -0.83
N ILE A 71 10.19 -9.51 -1.11
CA ILE A 71 9.06 -9.63 -0.17
C ILE A 71 8.72 -11.09 0.09
N GLU A 72 8.68 -11.91 -0.95
CA GLU A 72 8.42 -13.35 -0.84
C GLU A 72 9.45 -14.05 0.05
N LEU A 73 10.75 -13.80 -0.18
CA LEU A 73 11.83 -14.33 0.63
C LEU A 73 11.75 -13.86 2.09
N ALA A 74 11.47 -12.57 2.30
CA ALA A 74 11.33 -12.00 3.64
C ALA A 74 10.12 -12.61 4.38
N THR A 75 8.98 -12.77 3.69
CA THR A 75 7.79 -13.40 4.26
C THR A 75 8.04 -14.85 4.63
N ALA A 76 8.73 -15.60 3.78
CA ALA A 76 9.09 -17.00 4.07
C ALA A 76 10.04 -17.11 5.29
N GLN A 77 10.99 -16.20 5.41
CA GLN A 77 11.89 -16.14 6.56
C GLN A 77 11.13 -15.74 7.84
N LEU A 78 10.27 -14.74 7.78
CA LEU A 78 9.45 -14.29 8.90
C LEU A 78 8.63 -15.45 9.46
N LYS A 79 7.88 -16.16 8.62
CA LYS A 79 7.09 -17.35 9.02
C LYS A 79 7.92 -18.42 9.72
N LYS A 80 9.16 -18.65 9.28
CA LYS A 80 10.06 -19.61 9.94
C LYS A 80 10.44 -19.16 11.36
N TYR A 81 10.59 -17.87 11.58
CA TYR A 81 10.92 -17.34 12.90
C TYR A 81 9.68 -17.29 13.80
N GLU A 82 8.52 -16.91 13.26
CA GLU A 82 7.24 -16.95 13.96
C GLU A 82 6.93 -18.35 14.52
N ALA A 83 7.21 -19.38 13.75
CA ALA A 83 7.04 -20.76 14.19
C ALA A 83 7.97 -21.17 15.36
N GLN A 84 9.07 -20.46 15.59
CA GLN A 84 10.04 -20.72 16.66
C GLN A 84 9.87 -19.83 17.88
N VAL A 85 9.12 -18.74 17.76
CA VAL A 85 8.91 -17.77 18.84
C VAL A 85 7.43 -17.79 19.24
N PRO A 86 7.06 -18.51 20.32
CA PRO A 86 5.68 -18.48 20.83
C PRO A 86 5.23 -17.06 21.14
N GLU A 87 3.95 -16.77 20.89
CA GLU A 87 3.34 -15.45 21.15
C GLU A 87 4.07 -14.26 20.47
N HIS A 88 4.74 -14.51 19.36
CA HIS A 88 5.51 -13.51 18.60
C HIS A 88 4.71 -12.24 18.31
N GLU A 89 3.39 -12.34 18.16
CA GLU A 89 2.50 -11.18 17.95
C GLU A 89 2.60 -10.15 19.08
N LYS A 90 2.87 -10.56 20.32
CA LYS A 90 3.04 -9.66 21.46
C LYS A 90 4.32 -8.83 21.39
N LEU A 91 5.30 -9.27 20.59
CA LEU A 91 6.58 -8.60 20.42
C LEU A 91 6.52 -7.45 19.41
N TYR A 92 5.55 -7.48 18.50
CA TYR A 92 5.43 -6.45 17.47
C TYR A 92 4.79 -5.19 18.03
N PRO A 93 5.34 -4.00 17.79
CA PRO A 93 4.66 -2.75 18.03
C PRO A 93 3.32 -2.69 17.26
N TYR A 94 2.32 -2.03 17.83
CA TYR A 94 0.97 -1.92 17.23
C TYR A 94 1.02 -1.46 15.77
N TRP A 95 1.78 -0.39 15.49
CA TRP A 95 1.93 0.13 14.14
C TRP A 95 2.52 -0.88 13.14
N LEU A 96 3.34 -1.84 13.60
CA LEU A 96 3.94 -2.86 12.74
C LEU A 96 2.94 -3.96 12.44
N LYS A 97 2.13 -4.38 13.42
CA LYS A 97 1.07 -5.38 13.23
C LYS A 97 0.11 -4.96 12.12
N ASP A 98 -0.45 -3.75 12.22
CA ASP A 98 -1.36 -3.21 11.22
C ASP A 98 -0.77 -3.26 9.80
N ARG A 99 0.53 -3.02 9.67
CA ARG A 99 1.19 -3.04 8.37
C ARG A 99 1.47 -4.45 7.88
N LEU A 100 1.87 -5.36 8.78
CA LEU A 100 2.08 -6.77 8.44
C LEU A 100 0.79 -7.40 7.92
N ASP A 101 -0.38 -7.05 8.46
CA ASP A 101 -1.69 -7.52 8.00
C ASP A 101 -2.05 -7.02 6.59
N VAL A 102 -1.56 -5.84 6.20
CA VAL A 102 -1.84 -5.25 4.89
C VAL A 102 -0.87 -5.76 3.80
N ILE A 103 0.37 -6.10 4.17
CA ILE A 103 1.42 -6.50 3.21
C ILE A 103 1.01 -7.66 2.28
N PRO A 104 0.35 -8.75 2.74
CA PRO A 104 -0.08 -9.83 1.86
C PRO A 104 -1.03 -9.37 0.76
N LYS A 105 -1.96 -8.45 1.07
CA LYS A 105 -2.89 -7.87 0.09
C LYS A 105 -2.14 -7.01 -0.92
N VAL A 106 -1.24 -6.16 -0.45
CA VAL A 106 -0.39 -5.34 -1.33
C VAL A 106 0.46 -6.23 -2.24
N TYR A 107 1.07 -7.27 -1.70
CA TYR A 107 1.86 -8.21 -2.50
C TYR A 107 1.01 -8.88 -3.60
N ALA A 108 -0.17 -9.38 -3.27
CA ALA A 108 -1.07 -10.02 -4.22
C ALA A 108 -1.48 -9.06 -5.35
N GLN A 109 -1.92 -7.84 -5.02
CA GLN A 109 -2.30 -6.81 -5.99
C GLN A 109 -1.13 -6.40 -6.90
N GLN A 110 0.05 -6.22 -6.33
CA GLN A 110 1.23 -5.82 -7.10
C GLN A 110 1.75 -6.96 -8.00
N LYS A 111 1.62 -8.20 -7.56
CA LYS A 111 1.94 -9.39 -8.36
C LYS A 111 0.99 -9.53 -9.54
N GLU A 112 -0.31 -9.44 -9.30
CA GLU A 112 -1.35 -9.48 -10.34
C GLU A 112 -1.14 -8.39 -11.39
N MET A 113 -0.93 -7.14 -10.96
CA MET A 113 -0.66 -6.04 -11.89
C MET A 113 0.63 -6.24 -12.68
N HIS A 114 1.67 -6.82 -12.05
CA HIS A 114 2.92 -7.12 -12.73
C HIS A 114 2.77 -8.22 -13.78
N GLU A 115 2.04 -9.29 -13.48
CA GLU A 115 1.79 -10.43 -14.37
C GLU A 115 0.89 -10.04 -15.55
N SER A 116 -0.21 -9.32 -15.26
CA SER A 116 -1.15 -8.83 -16.30
C SER A 116 -0.61 -7.65 -17.12
N GLY A 117 0.49 -7.01 -16.69
CA GLY A 117 1.06 -5.84 -17.35
C GLY A 117 0.21 -4.57 -17.24
N THR A 118 -0.75 -4.54 -16.30
CA THR A 118 -1.60 -3.40 -16.00
C THR A 118 -1.12 -2.63 -14.79
N HIS A 119 -1.67 -1.43 -14.57
CA HIS A 119 -1.50 -0.66 -13.34
C HIS A 119 -2.84 -0.47 -12.61
N LYS A 120 -3.82 -1.32 -12.93
CA LYS A 120 -5.18 -1.25 -12.37
C LYS A 120 -5.51 -2.57 -11.70
N CYS A 121 -6.00 -2.50 -10.48
CA CYS A 121 -6.66 -3.59 -9.78
C CYS A 121 -7.80 -3.00 -8.93
N GLU A 122 -8.75 -3.84 -8.58
CA GLU A 122 -9.84 -3.48 -7.68
C GLU A 122 -9.29 -3.14 -6.29
N ASP A 123 -9.89 -2.16 -5.64
CA ASP A 123 -9.52 -1.72 -4.29
C ASP A 123 -8.03 -1.50 -4.06
N ARG A 124 -7.33 -1.00 -5.09
CA ARG A 124 -5.88 -0.81 -5.07
C ARG A 124 -5.38 -0.07 -3.86
N ILE A 125 -4.55 -0.73 -3.07
CA ILE A 125 -3.87 -0.14 -1.91
C ILE A 125 -2.67 0.67 -2.38
N VAL A 126 -2.58 1.92 -1.94
CA VAL A 126 -1.48 2.85 -2.28
C VAL A 126 -0.68 3.29 -1.05
N SER A 127 -1.14 2.95 0.15
CA SER A 127 -0.48 3.27 1.41
C SER A 127 -0.64 2.15 2.42
N LEU A 128 0.45 1.73 3.05
CA LEU A 128 0.41 0.76 4.16
C LEU A 128 -0.16 1.35 5.44
N GLN A 129 -0.02 2.66 5.63
CA GLN A 129 -0.52 3.37 6.82
C GLN A 129 -2.02 3.65 6.74
N GLN A 130 -2.51 3.85 5.52
CA GLN A 130 -3.90 4.19 5.22
C GLN A 130 -4.41 3.29 4.09
N PRO A 131 -4.62 1.99 4.35
CA PRO A 131 -4.96 1.02 3.32
C PRO A 131 -6.36 1.23 2.70
N HIS A 132 -7.19 2.07 3.31
CA HIS A 132 -8.51 2.47 2.82
C HIS A 132 -8.45 3.61 1.80
N VAL A 133 -7.34 4.36 1.73
CA VAL A 133 -7.19 5.47 0.77
C VAL A 133 -7.05 4.92 -0.64
N ARG A 134 -7.83 5.49 -1.56
CA ARG A 134 -7.84 5.12 -2.97
C ARG A 134 -7.36 6.25 -3.86
N PRO A 135 -6.78 5.94 -5.03
CA PRO A 135 -6.49 6.96 -6.05
C PRO A 135 -7.80 7.43 -6.70
N ILE A 136 -8.05 8.72 -6.66
CA ILE A 136 -9.19 9.37 -7.29
C ILE A 136 -8.71 10.06 -8.56
N ASN A 137 -9.11 9.56 -9.72
CA ASN A 137 -8.77 10.18 -11.00
C ASN A 137 -9.74 11.33 -11.30
N ARG A 138 -9.23 12.56 -11.36
CA ARG A 138 -10.02 13.79 -11.64
C ARG A 138 -9.84 14.31 -13.07
N GLY A 139 -8.95 13.73 -13.85
CA GLY A 139 -8.70 14.18 -15.22
C GLY A 139 -8.10 15.58 -15.37
N LYS A 140 -7.79 16.28 -14.27
CA LYS A 140 -7.23 17.63 -14.29
C LYS A 140 -5.71 17.60 -14.41
N ARG A 141 -5.14 18.44 -15.28
CA ARG A 141 -3.68 18.63 -15.35
C ARG A 141 -3.27 19.78 -14.41
N PRO A 142 -2.06 19.77 -13.80
CA PRO A 142 -0.98 18.81 -13.98
C PRO A 142 -1.10 17.51 -13.13
N ASN A 143 -1.98 17.46 -12.14
CA ASN A 143 -2.13 16.34 -11.20
C ASN A 143 -3.47 15.62 -11.43
N PRO A 144 -3.51 14.61 -12.30
CA PRO A 144 -4.76 13.94 -12.67
C PRO A 144 -5.32 13.03 -11.57
N THR A 145 -4.51 12.67 -10.56
CA THR A 145 -4.90 11.77 -9.47
C THR A 145 -4.73 12.46 -8.13
N GLU A 146 -5.75 12.37 -7.31
CA GLU A 146 -5.77 12.79 -5.92
C GLU A 146 -5.95 11.58 -5.00
N PHE A 147 -5.61 11.74 -3.72
CA PHE A 147 -5.73 10.72 -2.69
C PHE A 147 -6.48 11.31 -1.50
N GLY A 148 -7.46 10.59 -1.02
CA GLY A 148 -8.26 11.04 0.12
C GLY A 148 -9.70 10.58 0.04
N GLN A 149 -10.52 11.08 0.95
CA GLN A 149 -11.96 10.85 0.96
C GLN A 149 -12.65 11.86 0.04
N LYS A 150 -13.54 11.38 -0.83
CA LYS A 150 -14.40 12.24 -1.64
C LYS A 150 -15.62 12.63 -0.82
N LEU A 151 -15.90 13.92 -0.77
CA LEU A 151 -17.06 14.51 -0.09
C LEU A 151 -18.04 15.03 -1.12
N HIS A 152 -19.33 14.76 -0.92
CA HIS A 152 -20.42 15.43 -1.62
C HIS A 152 -21.13 16.35 -0.62
N LEU A 153 -21.16 17.62 -0.94
CA LEU A 153 -21.74 18.66 -0.08
C LEU A 153 -22.88 19.35 -0.82
N SER A 154 -23.95 19.67 -0.09
CA SER A 154 -24.98 20.60 -0.54
C SER A 154 -24.95 21.87 0.29
N VAL A 155 -25.44 22.95 -0.27
CA VAL A 155 -25.64 24.25 0.43
C VAL A 155 -27.07 24.66 0.28
N VAL A 156 -27.78 24.80 1.40
CA VAL A 156 -29.18 25.24 1.46
C VAL A 156 -29.28 26.37 2.46
N ASP A 157 -29.81 27.51 2.04
CA ASP A 157 -30.00 28.71 2.86
C ASP A 157 -28.72 29.17 3.59
N GLY A 158 -27.54 28.97 2.95
CA GLY A 158 -26.24 29.31 3.52
C GLY A 158 -25.63 28.27 4.45
N PHE A 159 -26.31 27.16 4.73
CA PHE A 159 -25.79 26.04 5.54
C PHE A 159 -25.26 24.94 4.65
N THR A 160 -24.11 24.39 5.05
CA THR A 160 -23.48 23.28 4.34
C THR A 160 -23.84 21.96 4.96
N TYR A 161 -24.33 21.02 4.16
CA TYR A 161 -24.69 19.67 4.56
C TYR A 161 -23.76 18.67 3.90
N LEU A 162 -23.34 17.66 4.67
CA LEU A 162 -22.57 16.54 4.17
C LEU A 162 -23.52 15.43 3.70
N GLU A 163 -23.67 15.28 2.39
CA GLU A 163 -24.61 14.32 1.80
C GLU A 163 -24.00 12.91 1.67
N LYS A 164 -22.72 12.85 1.27
CA LYS A 164 -22.04 11.59 1.06
C LYS A 164 -20.55 11.69 1.27
N THR A 165 -19.96 10.63 1.84
CA THR A 165 -18.52 10.43 1.89
C THR A 165 -18.15 9.07 1.28
N SER A 166 -17.01 9.01 0.58
CA SER A 166 -16.51 7.73 0.05
C SER A 166 -15.00 7.79 -0.17
N TRP A 167 -14.34 6.68 0.11
CA TRP A 167 -12.92 6.50 -0.27
C TRP A 167 -12.78 6.12 -1.75
N ASN A 168 -13.84 5.60 -2.36
CA ASN A 168 -13.89 5.31 -3.79
C ASN A 168 -14.42 6.51 -4.57
N SER A 169 -13.95 6.66 -5.81
CA SER A 169 -14.46 7.68 -6.71
C SER A 169 -15.93 7.40 -7.05
N PHE A 170 -16.76 8.42 -7.02
CA PHE A 170 -18.16 8.35 -7.47
C PHE A 170 -18.51 9.58 -8.34
N ASN A 171 -19.55 9.44 -9.15
CA ASN A 171 -20.05 10.53 -9.99
C ASN A 171 -21.09 11.35 -9.20
N GLU A 172 -20.78 12.61 -8.93
CA GLU A 172 -21.67 13.53 -8.19
C GLU A 172 -23.01 13.76 -8.91
N GLY A 173 -23.00 13.79 -10.25
CA GLY A 173 -24.23 13.96 -11.02
C GLY A 173 -25.25 12.82 -10.83
N LYS A 174 -24.77 11.59 -10.53
CA LYS A 174 -25.67 10.46 -10.22
C LYS A 174 -26.28 10.57 -8.82
N GLU A 175 -25.60 11.24 -7.90
CA GLU A 175 -26.08 11.46 -6.53
C GLU A 175 -27.10 12.61 -6.44
N LEU A 176 -27.16 13.49 -7.44
CA LEU A 176 -28.02 14.68 -7.42
C LEU A 176 -29.50 14.32 -7.25
N ILE A 177 -29.95 13.22 -7.86
CA ILE A 177 -31.35 12.78 -7.75
C ILE A 177 -31.68 12.41 -6.31
N ASN A 178 -30.81 11.62 -5.66
CA ASN A 178 -30.98 11.19 -4.28
C ASN A 178 -31.01 12.39 -3.32
N VAL A 179 -30.11 13.35 -3.51
CA VAL A 179 -30.04 14.58 -2.71
C VAL A 179 -31.31 15.44 -2.89
N ALA A 180 -31.81 15.55 -4.12
CA ALA A 180 -33.03 16.32 -4.40
C ALA A 180 -34.28 15.65 -3.80
N GLU A 181 -34.33 14.31 -3.79
CA GLU A 181 -35.42 13.56 -3.13
C GLU A 181 -35.38 13.71 -1.61
N ASP A 182 -34.21 13.63 -1.00
CA ASP A 182 -34.01 13.83 0.44
C ASP A 182 -34.36 15.24 0.87
N TYR A 183 -34.03 16.25 0.04
CA TYR A 183 -34.44 17.64 0.29
C TYR A 183 -35.97 17.81 0.28
N ARG A 184 -36.69 17.12 -0.63
CA ARG A 184 -38.17 17.19 -0.69
C ARG A 184 -38.85 16.50 0.49
N ARG A 185 -38.16 15.60 1.19
CA ARG A 185 -38.69 14.87 2.37
C ARG A 185 -38.47 15.60 3.69
N LYS A 186 -37.57 16.59 3.72
CA LYS A 186 -37.30 17.49 4.87
C LYS A 186 -38.24 18.70 4.85
#